data_e3c954224d804dd6af56c6202f5ec30b
#
_entry.id   e3c954224d804dd6af56c6202f5ec30b
#
_cell.length_a   1.000
_cell.length_b   1.000
_cell.length_c   1.000
_cell.angle_alpha   90.00
_cell.angle_beta   90.00
_cell.angle_gamma   90.00
#
_symmetry.space_group_name_H-M   'P 1'
#
loop_
_entity.id
_entity.type
_entity.pdbx_description
1 polymer ?
#
loop_
_entity_poly.entity_id
_entity_poly.type
_entity_poly.pdbx_seq_one_letter_code
_entity_poly.pdbx_strand_id
1 'polypeptide(L)'
;FRALKLWFVIRSYGVKGLQEIIRNHIKLAEYAATWIDEDPEFELVSPRSLSLLNFRFQPKNITKSADIDLLNEDLLNRLNDSGRVYFTQNRVRGKFTIRWSIGQTNTQLKHVENAWSLIKRISSNLNQIDSARINSD
;
A
#
# COMPACT_ATOMS: atom_id res chain seq x y z
N PHE A 1 8.12 -28.39 -12.65
CA PHE A 1 9.53 -27.99 -12.61
C PHE A 1 9.65 -26.46 -12.52
N ARG A 2 9.78 -25.95 -11.28
CA ARG A 2 9.72 -24.48 -11.00
C ARG A 2 10.88 -23.69 -11.62
N ALA A 3 12.05 -24.29 -11.73
CA ALA A 3 13.22 -23.63 -12.32
C ALA A 3 13.05 -23.28 -13.80
N LEU A 4 12.18 -23.99 -14.53
CA LEU A 4 11.89 -23.70 -15.92
C LEU A 4 11.23 -22.32 -16.10
N LYS A 5 10.32 -21.93 -15.21
CA LYS A 5 9.70 -20.60 -15.22
C LYS A 5 10.75 -19.50 -15.05
N LEU A 6 11.67 -19.68 -14.10
CA LEU A 6 12.76 -18.75 -13.87
C LEU A 6 13.69 -18.66 -15.09
N TRP A 7 14.00 -19.81 -15.69
CA TRP A 7 14.83 -19.85 -16.89
C TRP A 7 14.20 -19.08 -18.06
N PHE A 8 12.89 -19.26 -18.31
CA PHE A 8 12.16 -18.52 -19.35
C PHE A 8 12.17 -17.02 -19.07
N VAL A 9 11.95 -16.59 -17.81
CA VAL A 9 12.00 -15.19 -17.42
C VAL A 9 13.38 -14.58 -17.68
N ILE A 10 14.45 -15.26 -17.28
CA ILE A 10 15.82 -14.81 -17.50
C ILE A 10 16.16 -14.77 -19.02
N ARG A 11 15.70 -15.76 -19.78
CA ARG A 11 15.91 -15.81 -21.24
C ARG A 11 15.13 -14.72 -21.96
N SER A 12 13.92 -14.39 -21.51
CA SER A 12 13.04 -13.40 -22.12
C SER A 12 13.51 -11.96 -21.87
N TYR A 13 13.83 -11.63 -20.62
CA TYR A 13 14.19 -10.26 -20.24
C TYR A 13 15.71 -10.01 -20.21
N GLY A 14 16.51 -11.06 -20.04
CA GLY A 14 17.94 -10.96 -19.73
C GLY A 14 18.20 -10.34 -18.35
N VAL A 15 19.44 -10.39 -17.92
CA VAL A 15 19.85 -9.84 -16.61
C VAL A 15 19.64 -8.33 -16.55
N LYS A 16 20.03 -7.59 -17.61
CA LYS A 16 19.87 -6.13 -17.67
C LYS A 16 18.40 -5.72 -17.61
N GLY A 17 17.52 -6.36 -18.40
CA GLY A 17 16.09 -6.05 -18.41
C GLY A 17 15.43 -6.31 -17.06
N LEU A 18 15.79 -7.40 -16.38
CA LEU A 18 15.30 -7.67 -15.01
C LEU A 18 15.78 -6.63 -14.00
N GLN A 19 17.03 -6.19 -14.09
CA GLN A 19 17.57 -5.13 -13.25
C GLN A 19 16.84 -3.80 -13.49
N GLU A 20 16.53 -3.46 -14.73
CA GLU A 20 15.76 -2.25 -15.07
C GLU A 20 14.35 -2.29 -14.51
N ILE A 21 13.65 -3.42 -14.64
CA ILE A 21 12.32 -3.62 -14.07
C ILE A 21 12.35 -3.44 -12.54
N ILE A 22 13.30 -4.07 -11.86
CA ILE A 22 13.43 -3.96 -10.40
C ILE A 22 13.75 -2.52 -9.98
N ARG A 23 14.67 -1.84 -10.66
CA ARG A 23 15.01 -0.42 -10.38
C ARG A 23 13.80 0.48 -10.58
N ASN A 24 13.00 0.24 -11.62
CA ASN A 24 11.76 0.98 -11.85
C ASN A 24 10.76 0.76 -10.71
N HIS A 25 10.56 -0.48 -10.26
CA HIS A 25 9.67 -0.76 -9.13
C HIS A 25 10.14 -0.08 -7.83
N ILE A 26 11.45 -0.05 -7.59
CA ILE A 26 12.03 0.65 -6.44
C ILE A 26 11.72 2.15 -6.53
N LYS A 27 11.90 2.76 -7.71
CA LYS A 27 11.60 4.17 -7.94
C LYS A 27 10.11 4.48 -7.76
N LEU A 28 9.23 3.63 -8.25
CA LEU A 28 7.78 3.77 -8.05
C LEU A 28 7.40 3.69 -6.57
N ALA A 29 8.04 2.81 -5.81
CA ALA A 29 7.84 2.69 -4.38
C ALA A 29 8.40 3.90 -3.60
N GLU A 30 9.43 4.58 -4.10
CA GLU A 30 9.92 5.85 -3.55
C GLU A 30 8.87 6.94 -3.65
N TYR A 31 8.23 7.11 -4.79
CA TYR A 31 7.13 8.07 -4.94
C TYR A 31 5.99 7.77 -3.96
N ALA A 32 5.54 6.51 -3.90
CA ALA A 32 4.47 6.13 -2.97
C ALA A 32 4.87 6.36 -1.50
N ALA A 33 6.11 6.08 -1.13
CA ALA A 33 6.62 6.33 0.21
C ALA A 33 6.62 7.83 0.55
N THR A 34 7.06 8.67 -0.37
CA THR A 34 7.04 10.14 -0.21
C THR A 34 5.63 10.64 0.01
N TRP A 35 4.66 10.22 -0.80
CA TRP A 35 3.26 10.65 -0.64
C TRP A 35 2.64 10.22 0.69
N ILE A 36 2.99 9.02 1.16
CA ILE A 36 2.52 8.52 2.48
C ILE A 36 3.15 9.34 3.61
N ASP A 37 4.45 9.65 3.53
CA ASP A 37 5.21 10.34 4.56
C ASP A 37 4.84 11.84 4.65
N GLU A 38 4.48 12.45 3.52
CA GLU A 38 4.01 13.83 3.45
C GLU A 38 2.55 14.00 3.92
N ASP A 39 1.78 12.92 4.02
CA ASP A 39 0.38 12.98 4.42
C ASP A 39 0.22 12.77 5.93
N PRO A 40 -0.26 13.79 6.68
CA PRO A 40 -0.33 13.75 8.14
C PRO A 40 -1.34 12.73 8.71
N GLU A 41 -2.17 12.13 7.86
CA GLU A 41 -3.13 11.08 8.24
C GLU A 41 -2.62 9.66 7.97
N PHE A 42 -1.38 9.51 7.49
CA PHE A 42 -0.79 8.22 7.20
C PHE A 42 0.57 8.04 7.90
N GLU A 43 0.93 6.80 8.16
CA GLU A 43 2.20 6.42 8.78
C GLU A 43 2.87 5.32 7.96
N LEU A 44 4.15 5.51 7.59
CA LEU A 44 5.03 4.41 7.20
C LEU A 44 5.51 3.68 8.46
N VAL A 45 4.98 2.50 8.71
CA VAL A 45 5.24 1.75 9.96
C VAL A 45 6.63 1.11 9.99
N SER A 46 7.23 0.95 8.84
CA SER A 46 8.61 0.47 8.70
C SER A 46 9.30 1.15 7.52
N PRO A 47 10.63 1.25 7.54
CA PRO A 47 11.38 1.70 6.37
C PRO A 47 11.00 0.88 5.13
N ARG A 48 10.95 1.55 3.98
CA ARG A 48 10.76 0.89 2.68
C ARG A 48 11.86 -0.14 2.44
N SER A 49 11.48 -1.33 1.99
CA SER A 49 12.41 -2.38 1.56
C SER A 49 12.19 -2.70 0.10
N LEU A 50 13.15 -2.37 -0.76
CA LEU A 50 13.03 -2.47 -2.20
C LEU A 50 11.75 -1.76 -2.70
N SER A 51 10.80 -2.51 -3.25
CA SER A 51 9.50 -2.01 -3.73
C SER A 51 8.33 -2.36 -2.80
N LEU A 52 8.61 -2.60 -1.51
CA LEU A 52 7.63 -2.97 -0.49
C LEU A 52 7.47 -1.86 0.53
N LEU A 53 6.21 -1.50 0.79
CA LEU A 53 5.79 -0.54 1.80
C LEU A 53 4.86 -1.21 2.81
N ASN A 54 4.99 -0.82 4.08
CA ASN A 54 4.01 -1.14 5.12
C ASN A 54 3.51 0.20 5.68
N PHE A 55 2.26 0.52 5.43
CA PHE A 55 1.66 1.76 5.85
C PHE A 55 0.34 1.53 6.58
N ARG A 56 -0.14 2.56 7.26
CA ARG A 56 -1.45 2.57 7.89
C ARG A 56 -2.07 3.95 7.81
N PHE A 57 -3.38 4.00 7.76
CA PHE A 57 -4.17 5.20 7.96
C PHE A 57 -4.29 5.48 9.46
N GLN A 58 -3.92 6.67 9.88
CA GLN A 58 -3.88 7.08 11.29
C GLN A 58 -4.44 8.51 11.44
N PRO A 59 -5.76 8.69 11.32
CA PRO A 59 -6.37 10.00 11.47
C PRO A 59 -6.20 10.52 12.90
N LYS A 60 -6.07 11.85 13.04
CA LYS A 60 -5.76 12.50 14.32
C LYS A 60 -6.86 12.37 15.38
N ASN A 61 -8.09 12.16 14.97
CA ASN A 61 -9.26 12.01 15.85
C ASN A 61 -9.36 10.63 16.51
N ILE A 62 -8.59 9.63 16.08
CA ILE A 62 -8.59 8.28 16.64
C ILE A 62 -7.24 8.04 17.34
N THR A 63 -7.27 7.77 18.64
CA THR A 63 -6.06 7.61 19.46
C THR A 63 -5.81 6.17 19.91
N LYS A 64 -6.86 5.36 20.01
CA LYS A 64 -6.73 3.97 20.47
C LYS A 64 -6.18 3.08 19.35
N SER A 65 -5.09 2.37 19.64
CA SER A 65 -4.42 1.50 18.66
C SER A 65 -5.33 0.41 18.09
N ALA A 66 -6.23 -0.15 18.93
CA ALA A 66 -7.16 -1.17 18.48
C ALA A 66 -8.19 -0.63 17.46
N ASP A 67 -8.67 0.60 17.67
CA ASP A 67 -9.64 1.23 16.77
C ASP A 67 -8.95 1.59 15.42
N ILE A 68 -7.68 2.01 15.47
CA ILE A 68 -6.88 2.25 14.27
C ILE A 68 -6.62 0.93 13.51
N ASP A 69 -6.41 -0.19 14.21
CA ASP A 69 -6.24 -1.49 13.57
C ASP A 69 -7.53 -1.91 12.82
N LEU A 70 -8.70 -1.77 13.46
CA LEU A 70 -10.01 -2.06 12.85
C LEU A 70 -10.30 -1.15 11.65
N LEU A 71 -9.97 0.14 11.77
CA LEU A 71 -10.12 1.10 10.67
C LEU A 71 -9.26 0.72 9.45
N ASN A 72 -8.04 0.25 9.67
CA ASN A 72 -7.17 -0.19 8.60
C ASN A 72 -7.59 -1.54 8.00
N GLU A 73 -8.20 -2.41 8.77
CA GLU A 73 -8.82 -3.64 8.26
C GLU A 73 -10.01 -3.31 7.34
N ASP A 74 -10.89 -2.38 7.75
CA ASP A 74 -12.00 -1.92 6.90
C ASP A 74 -11.50 -1.20 5.65
N LEU A 75 -10.48 -0.34 5.76
CA LEU A 75 -9.84 0.31 4.62
C LEU A 75 -9.30 -0.72 3.63
N LEU A 76 -8.57 -1.72 4.09
CA LEU A 76 -8.02 -2.80 3.26
C LEU A 76 -9.11 -3.56 2.52
N ASN A 77 -10.19 -3.93 3.23
CA ASN A 77 -11.31 -4.67 2.64
C ASN A 77 -11.97 -3.85 1.53
N ARG A 78 -12.30 -2.58 1.78
CA ARG A 78 -12.91 -1.69 0.76
C ARG A 78 -11.99 -1.44 -0.44
N LEU A 79 -10.68 -1.32 -0.22
CA LEU A 79 -9.71 -1.19 -1.28
C LEU A 79 -9.72 -2.42 -2.19
N ASN A 80 -9.69 -3.62 -1.62
CA ASN A 80 -9.69 -4.88 -2.37
C ASN A 80 -11.06 -5.15 -3.02
N ASP A 81 -12.16 -4.87 -2.35
CA ASP A 81 -13.52 -5.01 -2.88
C ASP A 81 -13.78 -4.08 -4.07
N SER A 82 -13.03 -2.99 -4.20
CA SER A 82 -13.11 -2.11 -5.36
C SER A 82 -12.72 -2.79 -6.67
N GLY A 83 -12.01 -3.91 -6.63
CA GLY A 83 -11.46 -4.63 -7.78
C GLY A 83 -10.38 -3.87 -8.56
N ARG A 84 -9.96 -2.69 -8.10
CA ARG A 84 -9.00 -1.82 -8.79
C ARG A 84 -7.57 -2.00 -8.31
N VAL A 85 -7.40 -2.44 -7.08
CA VAL A 85 -6.13 -2.71 -6.40
C VAL A 85 -6.24 -4.01 -5.60
N TYR A 86 -5.10 -4.58 -5.27
CA TYR A 86 -5.03 -5.69 -4.34
C TYR A 86 -3.86 -5.48 -3.39
N PHE A 87 -4.18 -5.25 -2.13
CA PHE A 87 -3.22 -5.14 -1.04
C PHE A 87 -3.34 -6.32 -0.10
N THR A 88 -2.28 -6.57 0.65
CA THR A 88 -2.27 -7.60 1.69
C THR A 88 -2.08 -6.96 3.06
N GLN A 89 -2.43 -7.70 4.10
CA GLN A 89 -2.19 -7.28 5.47
C GLN A 89 -0.85 -7.79 5.99
N ASN A 90 -0.31 -7.09 6.97
CA ASN A 90 0.81 -7.52 7.78
C ASN A 90 0.65 -6.96 9.21
N ARG A 91 1.40 -7.53 10.17
CA ARG A 91 1.56 -6.93 11.49
C ARG A 91 3.03 -6.58 11.70
N VAL A 92 3.28 -5.29 11.93
CA VAL A 92 4.60 -4.76 12.18
C VAL A 92 4.63 -4.17 13.59
N ARG A 93 5.45 -4.72 14.48
CA ARG A 93 5.53 -4.29 15.89
C ARG A 93 4.15 -4.29 16.59
N GLY A 94 3.32 -5.29 16.30
CA GLY A 94 1.97 -5.42 16.84
C GLY A 94 0.89 -4.57 16.16
N LYS A 95 1.23 -3.59 15.34
CA LYS A 95 0.30 -2.74 14.60
C LYS A 95 -0.19 -3.46 13.34
N PHE A 96 -1.49 -3.41 13.05
CA PHE A 96 -2.03 -3.81 11.75
C PHE A 96 -1.53 -2.84 10.67
N THR A 97 -1.06 -3.36 9.55
CA THR A 97 -0.55 -2.55 8.44
C THR A 97 -1.06 -3.06 7.11
N ILE A 98 -1.27 -2.15 6.19
CA ILE A 98 -1.52 -2.45 4.79
C ILE A 98 -0.17 -2.58 4.09
N ARG A 99 0.01 -3.72 3.43
CA ARG A 99 1.23 -4.03 2.70
C ARG A 99 1.04 -3.74 1.21
N TRP A 100 1.80 -2.79 0.71
CA TRP A 100 1.83 -2.42 -0.70
C TRP A 100 3.09 -2.95 -1.37
N SER A 101 2.94 -3.93 -2.24
CA SER A 101 4.03 -4.51 -3.02
C SER A 101 3.91 -4.08 -4.48
N ILE A 102 4.87 -3.29 -4.96
CA ILE A 102 4.94 -2.82 -6.34
C ILE A 102 5.86 -3.74 -7.11
N GLY A 103 5.31 -4.70 -7.86
CA GLY A 103 6.14 -5.75 -8.46
C GLY A 103 5.59 -6.34 -9.76
N GLN A 104 4.47 -5.86 -10.28
CA GLN A 104 3.95 -6.35 -11.54
C GLN A 104 4.73 -5.73 -12.73
N THR A 105 5.08 -6.54 -13.71
CA THR A 105 5.98 -6.18 -14.83
C THR A 105 5.58 -4.90 -15.57
N ASN A 106 4.28 -4.68 -15.75
CA ASN A 106 3.75 -3.53 -16.50
C ASN A 106 3.34 -2.35 -15.60
N THR A 107 3.75 -2.34 -14.34
CA THR A 107 3.43 -1.23 -13.44
C THR A 107 4.14 0.05 -13.87
N GLN A 108 3.36 1.10 -14.01
CA GLN A 108 3.80 2.46 -14.36
C GLN A 108 3.40 3.44 -13.25
N LEU A 109 3.97 4.64 -13.28
CA LEU A 109 3.68 5.68 -12.29
C LEU A 109 2.18 5.96 -12.15
N LYS A 110 1.46 6.08 -13.27
CA LYS A 110 0.00 6.29 -13.28
C LYS A 110 -0.80 5.24 -12.48
N HIS A 111 -0.32 3.99 -12.42
CA HIS A 111 -0.98 2.94 -11.65
C HIS A 111 -0.79 3.16 -10.15
N VAL A 112 0.38 3.63 -9.75
CA VAL A 112 0.72 3.95 -8.35
C VAL A 112 -0.04 5.22 -7.91
N GLU A 113 -0.10 6.25 -8.76
CA GLU A 113 -0.89 7.47 -8.53
C GLU A 113 -2.39 7.16 -8.37
N ASN A 114 -2.94 6.32 -9.26
CA ASN A 114 -4.34 5.90 -9.17
C ASN A 114 -4.62 5.09 -7.90
N ALA A 115 -3.68 4.24 -7.48
CA ALA A 115 -3.81 3.49 -6.24
C ALA A 115 -3.78 4.43 -5.03
N TRP A 116 -2.86 5.40 -4.98
CA TRP A 116 -2.80 6.40 -3.93
C TRP A 116 -4.06 7.25 -3.86
N SER A 117 -4.54 7.75 -5.01
CA SER A 117 -5.80 8.50 -5.09
C SER A 117 -7.00 7.70 -4.58
N LEU A 118 -7.04 6.40 -4.85
CA LEU A 118 -8.08 5.51 -4.35
C LEU A 118 -7.99 5.34 -2.83
N ILE A 119 -6.78 5.14 -2.29
CA ILE A 119 -6.52 5.06 -0.84
C ILE A 119 -7.03 6.32 -0.16
N LYS A 120 -6.63 7.50 -0.63
CA LYS A 120 -7.05 8.80 -0.08
C LYS A 120 -8.55 8.98 -0.09
N ARG A 121 -9.22 8.64 -1.18
CA ARG A 121 -10.67 8.77 -1.30
C ARG A 121 -11.42 7.87 -0.33
N ILE A 122 -11.01 6.60 -0.19
CA ILE A 122 -11.70 5.65 0.70
C ILE A 122 -11.42 5.99 2.16
N SER A 123 -10.20 6.37 2.52
CA SER A 123 -9.84 6.76 3.88
C SER A 123 -10.59 8.02 4.34
N SER A 124 -10.75 9.02 3.48
CA SER A 124 -11.52 10.23 3.78
C SER A 124 -13.00 9.92 4.06
N ASN A 125 -13.60 9.00 3.28
CA ASN A 125 -14.98 8.57 3.51
C ASN A 125 -15.14 7.84 4.85
N LEU A 126 -14.17 7.01 5.24
CA LEU A 126 -14.16 6.32 6.53
C LEU A 126 -14.08 7.31 7.70
N ASN A 127 -13.19 8.28 7.62
CA ASN A 127 -13.03 9.31 8.66
C ASN A 127 -14.31 10.13 8.88
N GLN A 128 -15.09 10.41 7.82
CA GLN A 128 -16.36 11.10 7.94
C GLN A 128 -17.45 10.27 8.63
N ILE A 129 -17.51 8.97 8.34
CA ILE A 129 -18.51 8.05 8.94
C ILE A 129 -18.23 7.89 10.44
N ASP A 130 -16.99 7.71 10.86
CA ASP A 130 -16.62 7.57 12.26
C ASP A 130 -16.82 8.86 13.04
N SER A 131 -16.51 10.02 12.43
CA SER A 131 -16.79 11.32 13.05
C SER A 131 -18.30 11.57 13.27
N ALA A 132 -19.15 11.09 12.37
CA ALA A 132 -20.60 11.20 12.50
C ALA A 132 -21.15 10.29 13.62
N ARG A 133 -20.56 9.12 13.85
CA ARG A 133 -20.94 8.20 14.94
C ARG A 133 -20.58 8.75 16.33
N ILE A 134 -19.38 9.34 16.46
CA ILE A 134 -18.91 9.92 17.74
C ILE A 134 -19.74 11.13 18.17
N ASN A 135 -20.33 11.88 17.24
CA ASN A 135 -21.16 13.05 17.54
C ASN A 135 -22.65 12.72 17.77
N SER A 136 -23.03 11.44 17.71
CA SER A 136 -24.43 10.97 17.89
C SER A 136 -24.69 10.30 19.25
N ASP A 137 -23.63 10.12 20.06
CA ASP A 137 -23.66 9.65 21.46
C ASP A 137 -23.39 10.81 22.43
#